data_72005452464b665af2adcb5311d5091b
#
_entry.id   72005452464b665af2adcb5311d5091b
#
_cell.length_a   1.000
_cell.length_b   1.000
_cell.length_c   1.000
_cell.angle_alpha   90.00
_cell.angle_beta   90.00
_cell.angle_gamma   90.00
#
_symmetry.space_group_name_H-M   'P 1'
#
loop_
_entity.id
_entity.type
_entity.pdbx_description
1 polymer ?
#
loop_
_entity_poly.entity_id
_entity_poly.type
_entity_poly.pdbx_seq_one_letter_code
_entity_poly.pdbx_strand_id
1 'polypeptide(L)'
;LGVGRGGRVTRLSLPARLEGCYLGVSDLGLDGDIPGFCAEALLHEAKKQNMRGIFADIEADSPAARALLGPLDRLMHEAGLPLFVPLRQAGAVEHALLVAETAISGGSLDGYFEELQRQYPGRIAATLRPVSADFRLPAQDSEGHPLTEKERRALQHTCGAQAFFSRELCAKYFTYMDERQNGHFVLYDDRSTLEAKLRRLDALGVKHIFALYPDVAALL
;
A
#
# COMPACT_ATOMS: atom_id res chain seq x y z
N LEU A 1 -14.83 7.25 2.34
CA LEU A 1 -15.58 7.23 3.60
C LEU A 1 -14.64 7.09 4.77
N GLY A 2 -15.01 7.67 5.92
CA GLY A 2 -14.38 7.40 7.21
C GLY A 2 -15.37 6.69 8.13
N VAL A 3 -14.89 5.74 8.93
CA VAL A 3 -15.67 5.11 9.99
C VAL A 3 -15.23 5.72 11.31
N GLY A 4 -16.09 6.50 11.94
CA GLY A 4 -15.83 7.16 13.20
C GLY A 4 -16.42 6.42 14.40
N ARG A 5 -16.28 7.03 15.56
CA ARG A 5 -16.71 6.51 16.86
C ARG A 5 -18.16 6.02 16.84
N GLY A 6 -18.41 4.83 17.38
CA GLY A 6 -19.72 4.20 17.38
C GLY A 6 -20.22 3.78 15.99
N GLY A 7 -19.33 3.57 15.03
CA GLY A 7 -19.67 3.08 13.70
C GLY A 7 -20.31 4.11 12.78
N ARG A 8 -20.17 5.40 13.08
CA ARG A 8 -20.71 6.46 12.23
C ARG A 8 -19.92 6.55 10.93
N VAL A 9 -20.56 6.20 9.84
CA VAL A 9 -19.99 6.37 8.49
C VAL A 9 -20.08 7.84 8.09
N THR A 10 -18.92 8.48 7.88
CA THR A 10 -18.83 9.87 7.44
C THR A 10 -18.42 9.92 5.97
N ARG A 11 -19.21 10.62 5.17
CA ARG A 11 -18.92 10.79 3.74
C ARG A 11 -17.96 11.97 3.57
N LEU A 12 -16.79 11.72 2.98
CA LEU A 12 -15.99 12.80 2.44
C LEU A 12 -16.66 13.29 1.14
N SER A 13 -16.77 14.60 0.99
CA SER A 13 -17.39 15.23 -0.18
C SER A 13 -16.59 14.88 -1.44
N LEU A 14 -17.20 14.16 -2.38
CA LEU A 14 -16.62 13.87 -3.69
C LEU A 14 -17.32 14.71 -4.73
N PRO A 15 -16.60 15.44 -5.60
CA PRO A 15 -17.19 16.39 -6.56
C PRO A 15 -17.81 15.76 -7.79
N ALA A 16 -17.74 14.42 -7.98
CA ALA A 16 -18.23 13.75 -9.19
C ALA A 16 -18.82 12.36 -8.91
N ARG A 17 -19.71 11.90 -9.79
CA ARG A 17 -20.09 10.48 -9.88
C ARG A 17 -18.90 9.71 -10.42
N LEU A 18 -18.38 8.79 -9.61
CA LEU A 18 -17.26 7.92 -9.97
C LEU A 18 -17.83 6.55 -10.30
N GLU A 19 -18.20 6.32 -11.56
CA GLU A 19 -18.63 5.00 -12.03
C GLU A 19 -17.42 4.06 -12.16
N GLY A 20 -17.59 2.81 -11.76
CA GLY A 20 -16.57 1.78 -11.89
C GLY A 20 -15.39 1.91 -10.92
N CYS A 21 -15.52 2.72 -9.88
CA CYS A 21 -14.50 2.91 -8.84
C CYS A 21 -14.71 1.96 -7.66
N TYR A 22 -13.67 1.84 -6.82
CA TYR A 22 -13.77 1.22 -5.51
C TYR A 22 -14.13 2.27 -4.46
N LEU A 23 -14.93 1.87 -3.46
CA LEU A 23 -15.24 2.72 -2.33
C LEU A 23 -14.06 2.70 -1.35
N GLY A 24 -13.37 3.82 -1.19
CA GLY A 24 -12.32 3.96 -0.19
C GLY A 24 -12.90 4.12 1.22
N VAL A 25 -12.42 3.33 2.17
CA VAL A 25 -12.78 3.41 3.60
C VAL A 25 -11.50 3.56 4.40
N SER A 26 -11.37 4.61 5.21
CA SER A 26 -10.21 4.83 6.07
C SER A 26 -10.56 4.63 7.55
N ASP A 27 -9.55 4.36 8.36
CA ASP A 27 -9.65 4.18 9.81
C ASP A 27 -9.62 5.50 10.59
N LEU A 28 -9.77 6.63 9.93
CA LEU A 28 -9.81 7.95 10.58
C LEU A 28 -10.94 8.02 11.62
N GLY A 29 -10.56 7.90 12.89
CA GLY A 29 -11.49 7.87 14.01
C GLY A 29 -12.10 6.49 14.28
N LEU A 30 -11.56 5.42 13.74
CA LEU A 30 -11.97 4.05 14.04
C LEU A 30 -11.47 3.66 15.44
N ASP A 31 -12.31 3.88 16.45
CA ASP A 31 -12.03 3.56 17.84
C ASP A 31 -13.29 3.05 18.56
N GLY A 32 -13.07 2.38 19.71
CA GLY A 32 -14.15 1.89 20.57
C GLY A 32 -14.96 0.74 19.95
N ASP A 33 -16.19 0.60 20.42
CA ASP A 33 -17.09 -0.44 19.95
C ASP A 33 -17.65 -0.11 18.56
N ILE A 34 -17.49 -1.04 17.64
CA ILE A 34 -18.03 -0.95 16.29
C ILE A 34 -19.32 -1.77 16.23
N PRO A 35 -20.49 -1.12 16.05
CA PRO A 35 -21.75 -1.82 15.89
C PRO A 35 -21.77 -2.71 14.67
N GLY A 36 -22.41 -3.90 14.77
CA GLY A 36 -22.48 -4.85 13.67
C GLY A 36 -23.05 -4.30 12.36
N PHE A 37 -23.98 -3.33 12.45
CA PHE A 37 -24.58 -2.68 11.28
C PHE A 37 -23.61 -1.81 10.44
N CYS A 38 -22.38 -1.56 10.92
CA CYS A 38 -21.39 -0.79 10.16
C CYS A 38 -21.01 -1.46 8.87
N ALA A 39 -20.78 -2.77 8.90
CA ALA A 39 -20.41 -3.54 7.72
C ALA A 39 -21.55 -3.52 6.68
N GLU A 40 -22.80 -3.70 7.12
CA GLU A 40 -23.98 -3.60 6.25
C GLU A 40 -24.13 -2.20 5.66
N ALA A 41 -23.89 -1.15 6.45
CA ALA A 41 -23.94 0.23 5.97
C ALA A 41 -22.91 0.51 4.88
N LEU A 42 -21.68 -0.02 5.01
CA LEU A 42 -20.63 0.10 4.00
C LEU A 42 -20.99 -0.66 2.71
N LEU A 43 -21.48 -1.90 2.83
CA LEU A 43 -21.96 -2.66 1.68
C LEU A 43 -23.13 -1.96 0.99
N HIS A 44 -24.10 -1.46 1.76
CA HIS A 44 -25.24 -0.71 1.23
C HIS A 44 -24.76 0.52 0.45
N GLU A 45 -23.82 1.28 0.99
CA GLU A 45 -23.28 2.46 0.34
C GLU A 45 -22.52 2.09 -0.95
N ALA A 46 -21.73 1.02 -0.94
CA ALA A 46 -21.04 0.54 -2.14
C ALA A 46 -22.03 0.16 -3.26
N LYS A 47 -23.10 -0.57 -2.93
CA LYS A 47 -24.17 -0.94 -3.89
C LYS A 47 -24.93 0.28 -4.39
N LYS A 48 -25.32 1.20 -3.50
CA LYS A 48 -26.06 2.43 -3.84
C LYS A 48 -25.28 3.33 -4.80
N GLN A 49 -23.97 3.35 -4.68
CA GLN A 49 -23.09 4.16 -5.54
C GLN A 49 -22.61 3.40 -6.78
N ASN A 50 -23.07 2.15 -6.99
CA ASN A 50 -22.61 1.29 -8.09
C ASN A 50 -21.08 1.12 -8.10
N MET A 51 -20.48 0.94 -6.91
CA MET A 51 -19.04 0.73 -6.76
C MET A 51 -18.66 -0.70 -7.14
N ARG A 52 -17.45 -0.89 -7.67
CA ARG A 52 -16.93 -2.21 -8.06
C ARG A 52 -16.50 -3.06 -6.87
N GLY A 53 -16.40 -2.49 -5.68
CA GLY A 53 -15.97 -3.11 -4.45
C GLY A 53 -15.52 -2.07 -3.42
N ILE A 54 -14.86 -2.52 -2.36
CA ILE A 54 -14.35 -1.66 -1.27
C ILE A 54 -12.84 -1.83 -1.15
N PHE A 55 -12.13 -0.70 -1.01
CA PHE A 55 -10.75 -0.64 -0.55
C PHE A 55 -10.76 -0.09 0.88
N ALA A 56 -10.58 -0.99 1.86
CA ALA A 56 -10.54 -0.63 3.28
C ALA A 56 -9.07 -0.38 3.69
N ASP A 57 -8.67 0.87 3.62
CA ASP A 57 -7.35 1.38 4.03
C ASP A 57 -7.32 1.54 5.57
N ILE A 58 -7.26 0.39 6.26
CA ILE A 58 -7.28 0.29 7.72
C ILE A 58 -5.91 -0.20 8.18
N GLU A 59 -5.09 0.73 8.61
CA GLU A 59 -3.71 0.47 8.99
C GLU A 59 -3.57 -0.01 10.44
N ALA A 60 -4.50 0.39 11.32
CA ALA A 60 -4.47 0.02 12.73
C ALA A 60 -4.85 -1.47 12.93
N ASP A 61 -3.97 -2.25 13.54
CA ASP A 61 -4.32 -3.58 14.06
C ASP A 61 -4.97 -3.42 15.44
N SER A 62 -6.27 -3.21 15.46
CA SER A 62 -7.05 -2.96 16.66
C SER A 62 -8.26 -3.88 16.77
N PRO A 63 -8.83 -4.08 17.99
CA PRO A 63 -10.09 -4.80 18.13
C PRO A 63 -11.22 -4.20 17.29
N ALA A 64 -11.26 -2.87 17.15
CA ALA A 64 -12.23 -2.15 16.34
C ALA A 64 -12.08 -2.48 14.84
N ALA A 65 -10.83 -2.53 14.34
CA ALA A 65 -10.55 -2.93 12.96
C ALA A 65 -11.02 -4.37 12.67
N ARG A 66 -10.72 -5.30 13.56
CA ARG A 66 -11.16 -6.71 13.42
C ARG A 66 -12.68 -6.85 13.52
N ALA A 67 -13.33 -6.10 14.42
CA ALA A 67 -14.78 -6.09 14.57
C ALA A 67 -15.50 -5.57 13.32
N LEU A 68 -14.88 -4.69 12.55
CA LEU A 68 -15.39 -4.20 11.28
C LEU A 68 -15.06 -5.13 10.11
N LEU A 69 -13.78 -5.51 9.97
CA LEU A 69 -13.29 -6.19 8.77
C LEU A 69 -13.83 -7.60 8.61
N GLY A 70 -13.94 -8.39 9.69
CA GLY A 70 -14.45 -9.75 9.60
C GLY A 70 -15.90 -9.84 9.10
N PRO A 71 -16.86 -9.09 9.68
CA PRO A 71 -18.23 -9.02 9.14
C PRO A 71 -18.29 -8.46 7.71
N LEU A 72 -17.51 -7.40 7.43
CA LEU A 72 -17.46 -6.79 6.10
C LEU A 72 -16.95 -7.77 5.04
N ASP A 73 -15.92 -8.54 5.34
CA ASP A 73 -15.34 -9.53 4.45
C ASP A 73 -16.38 -10.58 4.02
N ARG A 74 -17.11 -11.14 4.98
CA ARG A 74 -18.19 -12.11 4.70
C ARG A 74 -19.29 -11.50 3.83
N LEU A 75 -19.79 -10.32 4.19
CA LEU A 75 -20.85 -9.64 3.46
C LEU A 75 -20.43 -9.28 2.03
N MET A 76 -19.20 -8.83 1.82
CA MET A 76 -18.66 -8.53 0.50
C MET A 76 -18.51 -9.79 -0.35
N HIS A 77 -18.01 -10.88 0.24
CA HIS A 77 -17.89 -12.17 -0.42
C HIS A 77 -19.28 -12.71 -0.86
N GLU A 78 -20.26 -12.71 0.04
CA GLU A 78 -21.65 -13.13 -0.27
C GLU A 78 -22.29 -12.26 -1.36
N ALA A 79 -21.93 -10.98 -1.41
CA ALA A 79 -22.40 -10.05 -2.44
C ALA A 79 -21.66 -10.18 -3.79
N GLY A 80 -20.62 -11.02 -3.88
CA GLY A 80 -19.76 -11.15 -5.07
C GLY A 80 -18.96 -9.89 -5.39
N LEU A 81 -18.70 -9.06 -4.40
CA LEU A 81 -17.92 -7.81 -4.52
C LEU A 81 -16.55 -7.97 -3.86
N PRO A 82 -15.44 -7.56 -4.51
CA PRO A 82 -14.13 -7.63 -3.90
C PRO A 82 -13.98 -6.63 -2.75
N LEU A 83 -13.33 -7.10 -1.69
CA LEU A 83 -12.79 -6.30 -0.60
C LEU A 83 -11.26 -6.34 -0.68
N PHE A 84 -10.62 -5.17 -0.58
CA PHE A 84 -9.18 -5.03 -0.48
C PHE A 84 -8.83 -4.48 0.89
N VAL A 85 -7.84 -5.09 1.55
CA VAL A 85 -7.35 -4.68 2.87
C VAL A 85 -5.82 -4.70 2.88
N PRO A 86 -5.13 -3.89 3.68
CA PRO A 86 -3.68 -4.00 3.88
C PRO A 86 -3.28 -5.42 4.31
N LEU A 87 -2.13 -5.90 3.85
CA LEU A 87 -1.62 -7.25 4.14
C LEU A 87 -1.60 -7.56 5.65
N ARG A 88 -1.33 -6.56 6.49
CA ARG A 88 -1.32 -6.70 7.96
C ARG A 88 -2.65 -7.13 8.56
N GLN A 89 -3.75 -6.95 7.82
CA GLN A 89 -5.10 -7.36 8.22
C GLN A 89 -5.43 -8.80 7.82
N ALA A 90 -4.48 -9.57 7.29
CA ALA A 90 -4.70 -10.95 6.82
C ALA A 90 -5.36 -11.85 7.88
N GLY A 91 -5.04 -11.66 9.16
CA GLY A 91 -5.64 -12.42 10.26
C GLY A 91 -7.08 -12.05 10.62
N ALA A 92 -7.61 -10.94 10.06
CA ALA A 92 -8.97 -10.47 10.31
C ALA A 92 -9.96 -10.84 9.21
N VAL A 93 -9.49 -11.38 8.07
CA VAL A 93 -10.28 -11.63 6.86
C VAL A 93 -9.95 -12.99 6.23
N GLU A 94 -10.96 -13.64 5.64
CA GLU A 94 -10.82 -14.95 4.99
C GLU A 94 -10.85 -14.86 3.45
N HIS A 95 -11.58 -13.94 2.87
CA HIS A 95 -11.86 -13.83 1.44
C HIS A 95 -11.26 -12.61 0.77
N ALA A 96 -11.02 -11.54 1.53
CA ALA A 96 -10.50 -10.28 1.02
C ALA A 96 -9.14 -10.43 0.33
N LEU A 97 -8.91 -9.59 -0.66
CA LEU A 97 -7.63 -9.42 -1.33
C LEU A 97 -6.68 -8.61 -0.44
N LEU A 98 -5.49 -9.14 -0.24
CA LEU A 98 -4.47 -8.59 0.66
C LEU A 98 -3.52 -7.70 -0.15
N VAL A 99 -3.47 -6.43 0.21
CA VAL A 99 -2.66 -5.44 -0.49
C VAL A 99 -1.28 -5.37 0.13
N ALA A 100 -0.27 -5.80 -0.63
CA ALA A 100 1.13 -5.78 -0.25
C ALA A 100 1.87 -4.59 -0.89
N GLU A 101 2.81 -4.00 -0.17
CA GLU A 101 3.58 -2.85 -0.66
C GLU A 101 4.76 -3.28 -1.54
N THR A 102 5.04 -2.51 -2.59
CA THR A 102 6.23 -2.68 -3.43
C THR A 102 7.45 -1.90 -2.93
N ALA A 103 7.30 -1.05 -1.93
CA ALA A 103 8.38 -0.29 -1.30
C ALA A 103 9.09 -1.16 -0.25
N ILE A 104 9.94 -2.07 -0.69
CA ILE A 104 10.76 -2.93 0.18
C ILE A 104 12.19 -2.41 0.24
N SER A 105 12.83 -2.49 1.41
CA SER A 105 14.21 -2.06 1.63
C SER A 105 15.22 -3.21 1.75
N GLY A 106 14.75 -4.45 1.68
CA GLY A 106 15.60 -5.65 1.76
C GLY A 106 14.96 -6.86 1.08
N GLY A 107 15.76 -7.89 0.85
CA GLY A 107 15.33 -9.10 0.17
C GLY A 107 15.14 -8.93 -1.35
N SER A 108 14.21 -9.68 -1.92
CA SER A 108 13.88 -9.67 -3.35
C SER A 108 12.39 -9.39 -3.54
N LEU A 109 12.05 -8.47 -4.45
CA LEU A 109 10.66 -8.16 -4.78
C LEU A 109 9.91 -9.40 -5.28
N ASP A 110 10.54 -10.17 -6.17
CA ASP A 110 9.95 -11.38 -6.71
C ASP A 110 9.73 -12.42 -5.60
N GLY A 111 10.78 -12.70 -4.80
CA GLY A 111 10.70 -13.64 -3.69
C GLY A 111 9.67 -13.25 -2.63
N TYR A 112 9.51 -11.96 -2.36
CA TYR A 112 8.48 -11.45 -1.45
C TYR A 112 7.06 -11.75 -1.96
N PHE A 113 6.77 -11.43 -3.22
CA PHE A 113 5.44 -11.68 -3.79
C PHE A 113 5.17 -13.18 -4.02
N GLU A 114 6.17 -13.98 -4.40
CA GLU A 114 6.06 -15.44 -4.53
C GLU A 114 5.71 -16.08 -3.18
N GLU A 115 6.34 -15.64 -2.09
CA GLU A 115 6.04 -16.13 -0.75
C GLU A 115 4.61 -15.78 -0.33
N LEU A 116 4.20 -14.52 -0.57
CA LEU A 116 2.83 -14.09 -0.28
C LEU A 116 1.80 -14.89 -1.07
N GLN A 117 2.04 -15.16 -2.34
CA GLN A 117 1.13 -15.97 -3.17
C GLN A 117 1.07 -17.43 -2.71
N ARG A 118 2.16 -17.97 -2.15
CA ARG A 118 2.18 -19.31 -1.56
C ARG A 118 1.37 -19.34 -0.28
N GLN A 119 1.48 -18.30 0.54
CA GLN A 119 0.75 -18.18 1.81
C GLN A 119 -0.73 -17.86 1.62
N TYR A 120 -1.06 -17.04 0.62
CA TYR A 120 -2.42 -16.54 0.34
C TYR A 120 -2.78 -16.72 -1.15
N PRO A 121 -2.98 -17.97 -1.62
CA PRO A 121 -3.21 -18.24 -3.04
C PRO A 121 -4.39 -17.47 -3.61
N GLY A 122 -4.15 -16.73 -4.70
CA GLY A 122 -5.18 -15.98 -5.41
C GLY A 122 -5.70 -14.72 -4.71
N ARG A 123 -5.13 -14.35 -3.54
CA ARG A 123 -5.60 -13.24 -2.72
C ARG A 123 -4.64 -12.05 -2.65
N ILE A 124 -3.59 -12.00 -3.47
CA ILE A 124 -2.60 -10.92 -3.41
C ILE A 124 -2.93 -9.84 -4.43
N ALA A 125 -3.01 -8.62 -3.92
CA ALA A 125 -2.96 -7.36 -4.66
C ALA A 125 -1.70 -6.58 -4.27
N ALA A 126 -1.35 -5.52 -5.01
CA ALA A 126 -0.18 -4.71 -4.72
C ALA A 126 -0.52 -3.22 -4.62
N THR A 127 0.26 -2.50 -3.82
CA THR A 127 0.38 -1.05 -3.89
C THR A 127 1.70 -0.67 -4.55
N LEU A 128 1.65 0.04 -5.68
CA LEU A 128 2.82 0.63 -6.31
C LEU A 128 3.15 1.94 -5.58
N ARG A 129 3.99 1.83 -4.57
CA ARG A 129 4.46 2.96 -3.77
C ARG A 129 5.94 3.18 -4.05
N PRO A 130 6.35 4.38 -4.48
CA PRO A 130 7.76 4.71 -4.65
C PRO A 130 8.50 4.67 -3.32
N VAL A 131 9.69 4.09 -3.31
CA VAL A 131 10.62 4.27 -2.20
C VAL A 131 11.53 5.46 -2.49
N SER A 132 11.85 6.25 -1.48
CA SER A 132 12.88 7.29 -1.51
C SER A 132 13.35 7.55 -0.09
N ALA A 133 14.40 6.86 0.34
CA ALA A 133 14.88 6.93 1.72
C ALA A 133 16.40 6.76 1.82
N ASP A 134 16.98 7.41 2.83
CA ASP A 134 18.39 7.31 3.22
C ASP A 134 18.51 6.44 4.48
N PHE A 135 19.28 5.38 4.38
CA PHE A 135 19.58 4.44 5.46
C PHE A 135 21.00 4.63 5.94
N ARG A 136 21.18 5.04 7.19
CA ARG A 136 22.51 5.04 7.83
C ARG A 136 22.94 3.61 8.12
N LEU A 137 24.16 3.27 7.77
CA LEU A 137 24.71 1.93 7.95
C LEU A 137 25.52 1.79 9.26
N PRO A 138 25.39 0.68 10.02
CA PRO A 138 24.42 -0.39 9.78
C PRO A 138 22.97 0.10 9.98
N ALA A 139 22.05 -0.34 9.12
CA ALA A 139 20.66 0.08 9.20
C ALA A 139 20.03 -0.35 10.54
N GLN A 140 19.40 0.60 11.21
CA GLN A 140 18.77 0.39 12.54
C GLN A 140 17.27 0.13 12.41
N ASP A 141 16.69 0.52 11.29
CA ASP A 141 15.27 0.32 10.96
C ASP A 141 15.10 -0.03 9.48
N SER A 142 13.91 -0.44 9.10
CA SER A 142 13.56 -0.82 7.73
C SER A 142 13.02 0.34 6.89
N GLU A 143 12.73 1.50 7.50
CA GLU A 143 12.08 2.62 6.82
C GLU A 143 13.08 3.67 6.32
N GLY A 144 14.18 3.88 7.07
CA GLY A 144 15.14 4.91 6.77
C GLY A 144 14.58 6.34 6.91
N HIS A 145 15.38 7.33 6.58
CA HIS A 145 14.95 8.72 6.56
C HIS A 145 14.37 9.07 5.17
N PRO A 146 13.08 9.44 5.07
CA PRO A 146 12.47 9.74 3.79
C PRO A 146 13.10 10.97 3.14
N LEU A 147 13.32 10.91 1.83
CA LEU A 147 13.86 12.00 1.02
C LEU A 147 12.86 12.43 -0.04
N THR A 148 12.68 13.72 -0.20
CA THR A 148 12.03 14.25 -1.40
C THR A 148 12.94 14.07 -2.63
N GLU A 149 12.37 14.06 -3.83
CA GLU A 149 13.18 13.96 -5.06
C GLU A 149 14.24 15.08 -5.15
N LYS A 150 13.90 16.28 -4.71
CA LYS A 150 14.82 17.43 -4.69
C LYS A 150 16.00 17.19 -3.75
N GLU A 151 15.74 16.73 -2.54
CA GLU A 151 16.77 16.40 -1.52
C GLU A 151 17.67 15.26 -2.00
N ARG A 152 17.08 14.19 -2.51
CA ARG A 152 17.83 13.05 -3.07
C ARG A 152 18.77 13.49 -4.19
N ARG A 153 18.29 14.29 -5.17
CA ARG A 153 19.11 14.78 -6.29
C ARG A 153 20.24 15.68 -5.80
N ALA A 154 19.94 16.60 -4.85
CA ALA A 154 20.96 17.47 -4.26
C ALA A 154 22.01 16.68 -3.52
N LEU A 155 21.60 15.70 -2.71
CA LEU A 155 22.50 14.81 -1.97
C LEU A 155 23.42 14.01 -2.91
N GLN A 156 22.83 13.39 -3.94
CA GLN A 156 23.57 12.61 -4.94
C GLN A 156 24.62 13.47 -5.67
N HIS A 157 24.25 14.69 -6.05
CA HIS A 157 25.16 15.64 -6.71
C HIS A 157 26.29 16.07 -5.75
N THR A 158 25.95 16.43 -4.52
CA THR A 158 26.94 16.90 -3.52
C THR A 158 27.97 15.81 -3.19
N CYS A 159 27.53 14.56 -3.08
CA CYS A 159 28.41 13.42 -2.81
C CYS A 159 29.14 12.88 -4.06
N GLY A 160 28.81 13.37 -5.26
CA GLY A 160 29.35 12.82 -6.51
C GLY A 160 29.01 11.35 -6.73
N ALA A 161 27.90 10.87 -6.12
CA ALA A 161 27.62 9.45 -6.04
C ALA A 161 27.00 8.92 -7.35
N GLN A 162 27.52 7.80 -7.84
CA GLN A 162 26.96 7.08 -8.98
C GLN A 162 25.75 6.26 -8.55
N ALA A 163 24.67 6.30 -9.33
CA ALA A 163 23.50 5.47 -9.10
C ALA A 163 23.66 4.09 -9.75
N PHE A 164 23.18 3.08 -9.06
CA PHE A 164 23.12 1.69 -9.50
C PHE A 164 21.68 1.19 -9.47
N PHE A 165 21.37 0.15 -10.24
CA PHE A 165 20.08 -0.52 -10.20
C PHE A 165 20.19 -1.86 -9.46
N SER A 166 19.40 -2.04 -8.42
CA SER A 166 19.23 -3.33 -7.75
C SER A 166 18.16 -4.14 -8.48
N ARG A 167 18.55 -5.28 -9.03
CA ARG A 167 17.60 -6.21 -9.67
C ARG A 167 16.67 -6.86 -8.66
N GLU A 168 17.15 -7.08 -7.44
CA GLU A 168 16.41 -7.71 -6.36
C GLU A 168 15.30 -6.80 -5.84
N LEU A 169 15.65 -5.56 -5.49
CA LEU A 169 14.69 -4.56 -4.99
C LEU A 169 13.87 -3.92 -6.11
N CYS A 170 14.30 -4.09 -7.36
CA CYS A 170 13.75 -3.39 -8.52
C CYS A 170 13.70 -1.87 -8.31
N ALA A 171 14.77 -1.31 -7.73
CA ALA A 171 14.91 0.09 -7.36
C ALA A 171 16.33 0.58 -7.64
N LYS A 172 16.54 1.88 -7.70
CA LYS A 172 17.86 2.49 -7.80
C LYS A 172 18.44 2.78 -6.43
N TYR A 173 19.76 2.76 -6.34
CA TYR A 173 20.46 3.13 -5.12
C TYR A 173 21.80 3.80 -5.42
N PHE A 174 22.28 4.54 -4.43
CA PHE A 174 23.68 4.98 -4.34
C PHE A 174 24.13 4.93 -2.88
N THR A 175 25.44 4.95 -2.67
CA THR A 175 26.06 4.99 -1.34
C THR A 175 26.96 6.19 -1.21
N TYR A 176 27.11 6.70 0.01
CA TYR A 176 28.02 7.78 0.33
C TYR A 176 28.51 7.69 1.79
N MET A 177 29.53 8.47 2.12
CA MET A 177 30.00 8.68 3.50
C MET A 177 29.65 10.09 3.92
N ASP A 178 29.10 10.26 5.12
CA ASP A 178 28.86 11.58 5.70
C ASP A 178 30.17 12.20 6.24
N GLU A 179 30.12 13.44 6.70
CA GLU A 179 31.27 14.16 7.29
C GLU A 179 31.82 13.46 8.53
N ARG A 180 31.04 12.61 9.20
CA ARG A 180 31.43 11.84 10.39
C ARG A 180 31.89 10.43 10.04
N GLN A 181 32.12 10.14 8.77
CA GLN A 181 32.56 8.83 8.27
C GLN A 181 31.52 7.71 8.50
N ASN A 182 30.24 8.05 8.61
CA ASN A 182 29.19 7.03 8.60
C ASN A 182 28.83 6.69 7.16
N GLY A 183 28.69 5.38 6.88
CA GLY A 183 28.17 4.90 5.60
C GLY A 183 26.68 5.14 5.48
N HIS A 184 26.25 5.51 4.30
CA HIS A 184 24.84 5.71 3.93
C HIS A 184 24.48 4.93 2.68
N PHE A 185 23.25 4.44 2.64
CA PHE A 185 22.65 3.75 1.50
C PHE A 185 21.33 4.45 1.17
N VAL A 186 21.27 5.10 0.01
CA VAL A 186 20.05 5.76 -0.45
C VAL A 186 19.36 4.88 -1.48
N LEU A 187 18.15 4.44 -1.16
CA LEU A 187 17.29 3.64 -2.03
C LEU A 187 16.18 4.52 -2.59
N TYR A 188 15.91 4.45 -3.90
CA TYR A 188 14.87 5.25 -4.50
C TYR A 188 14.28 4.65 -5.77
N ASP A 189 13.05 5.00 -6.02
CA ASP A 189 12.37 4.74 -7.29
C ASP A 189 12.41 5.97 -8.20
N ASP A 190 12.35 5.71 -9.48
CA ASP A 190 12.02 6.67 -10.52
C ASP A 190 11.04 6.02 -11.53
N ARG A 191 10.67 6.76 -12.57
CA ARG A 191 9.76 6.25 -13.61
C ARG A 191 10.20 4.87 -14.12
N SER A 192 11.49 4.69 -14.43
CA SER A 192 11.99 3.44 -15.02
C SER A 192 11.88 2.24 -14.06
N THR A 193 12.08 2.45 -12.77
CA THR A 193 11.96 1.40 -11.75
C THR A 193 10.50 1.08 -11.45
N LEU A 194 9.61 2.08 -11.42
CA LEU A 194 8.17 1.85 -11.27
C LEU A 194 7.60 1.05 -12.44
N GLU A 195 7.97 1.39 -13.68
CA GLU A 195 7.61 0.60 -14.86
C GLU A 195 8.17 -0.83 -14.79
N ALA A 196 9.38 -1.02 -14.27
CA ALA A 196 9.96 -2.34 -14.07
C ALA A 196 9.21 -3.14 -12.99
N LYS A 197 8.81 -2.50 -11.88
CA LYS A 197 7.97 -3.11 -10.84
C LYS A 197 6.63 -3.56 -11.41
N LEU A 198 5.96 -2.73 -12.21
CA LEU A 198 4.69 -3.10 -12.86
C LEU A 198 4.85 -4.34 -13.73
N ARG A 199 5.90 -4.41 -14.57
CA ARG A 199 6.17 -5.59 -15.40
C ARG A 199 6.43 -6.85 -14.58
N ARG A 200 7.11 -6.72 -13.44
CA ARG A 200 7.36 -7.87 -12.54
C ARG A 200 6.08 -8.35 -11.86
N LEU A 201 5.27 -7.43 -11.34
CA LEU A 201 3.97 -7.78 -10.75
C LEU A 201 3.05 -8.47 -11.74
N ASP A 202 3.02 -8.00 -13.01
CA ASP A 202 2.26 -8.64 -14.08
C ASP A 202 2.78 -10.06 -14.36
N ALA A 203 4.09 -10.23 -14.48
CA ALA A 203 4.73 -11.55 -14.66
C ALA A 203 4.46 -12.52 -13.51
N LEU A 204 4.33 -12.00 -12.29
CA LEU A 204 3.94 -12.76 -11.09
C LEU A 204 2.44 -13.01 -11.01
N GLY A 205 1.63 -12.50 -11.95
CA GLY A 205 0.19 -12.70 -11.99
C GLY A 205 -0.60 -11.86 -10.98
N VAL A 206 -0.04 -10.76 -10.46
CA VAL A 206 -0.75 -9.81 -9.59
C VAL A 206 -1.71 -8.98 -10.43
N LYS A 207 -3.02 -9.23 -10.27
CA LYS A 207 -4.06 -8.65 -11.14
C LYS A 207 -4.53 -7.27 -10.73
N HIS A 208 -4.37 -6.91 -9.47
CA HIS A 208 -4.84 -5.65 -8.90
C HIS A 208 -3.66 -4.87 -8.35
N ILE A 209 -3.42 -3.70 -8.93
CA ILE A 209 -2.34 -2.81 -8.51
C ILE A 209 -2.95 -1.44 -8.25
N PHE A 210 -2.75 -0.93 -7.05
CA PHE A 210 -3.17 0.38 -6.60
C PHE A 210 -1.98 1.33 -6.53
N ALA A 211 -2.21 2.61 -6.73
CA ALA A 211 -1.19 3.64 -6.54
C ALA A 211 -1.86 4.97 -6.18
N LEU A 212 -1.16 5.81 -5.45
CA LEU A 212 -1.57 7.19 -5.29
C LEU A 212 -1.28 7.95 -6.58
N TYR A 213 -2.26 8.70 -7.09
CA TYR A 213 -2.12 9.45 -8.35
C TYR A 213 -0.87 10.34 -8.40
N PRO A 214 -0.51 11.10 -7.34
CA PRO A 214 0.72 11.90 -7.36
C PRO A 214 1.99 11.08 -7.58
N ASP A 215 2.04 9.85 -7.07
CA ASP A 215 3.22 8.97 -7.15
C ASP A 215 3.43 8.40 -8.55
N VAL A 216 2.36 8.27 -9.34
CA VAL A 216 2.38 7.64 -10.65
C VAL A 216 1.99 8.57 -11.80
N ALA A 217 1.69 9.83 -11.53
CA ALA A 217 1.28 10.80 -12.55
C ALA A 217 2.26 10.91 -13.73
N ALA A 218 3.57 10.70 -13.47
CA ALA A 218 4.60 10.71 -14.50
C ALA A 218 4.60 9.43 -15.39
N LEU A 219 3.86 8.37 -14.99
CA LEU A 219 3.71 7.13 -15.78
C LEU A 219 2.53 7.20 -16.74
N LEU A 220 1.56 8.07 -16.45
CA LEU A 220 0.33 8.27 -17.21
C LEU A 220 0.50 9.36 -18.25
#